data_850f041543ac670f1b2112b5ffa5a9ff
#
_entry.id   850f041543ac670f1b2112b5ffa5a9ff
#
_cell.length_a   1.000
_cell.length_b   1.000
_cell.length_c   1.000
_cell.angle_alpha   90.00
_cell.angle_beta   90.00
_cell.angle_gamma   90.00
#
_symmetry.space_group_name_H-M   'P 1'
#
loop_
_entity.id
_entity.type
_entity.pdbx_description
1 polymer ?
#
loop_
_entity_poly.entity_id
_entity_poly.type
_entity_poly.pdbx_seq_one_letter_code
_entity_poly.pdbx_strand_id
1 'polypeptide(L)'
;MSRLSIETPGRAQTVLGGLHRDMGRRISASQPGLCPVDMSLNFLRLCHAQTCGKCVPCRVGLSQLADLIEQVLDRTATKETIDLIEATARVIADSADCAIGYEAAHMVLKGVRGFREDFEEHAFHGRCICALSHPVPCVSVCPAHVDVPGYVALVREGRYSDAVRLIRKDNPFPSACAYVCEHPCEAQCRRRMVDDAVNICGLKRFAVDHGEDTPVPEKAPETGKTVAIIGGGPGGLTAAYYLTLMGHKVTVYEQRPKLGGMLRYGIPDYRLPQEVLDRDIDYILSAGIAVHTGVSIGKDLTMADIQRSFDAVYIAIGAHNDKKLGLEGETSKNVVSAVELLRGIGEGKAPDFTGKKVCVVGGGNVSMDATRTALRLGAESVTCVYRRRVEDMTALAEEIEEAMAEGCQILPLQAPARIEADENGCVTALWTRPQHIGPYGNDGRPKPVAADAPEFRIPCDYVIVAIGQAIEAKPFEAVGVTTQRGAIQADLSSAVPGLDNVFAGGDAVSGPATVIRAVAAGKVAADNIDAYLGFDHKIHTDVEIPPAHLTNSPPCGRVNLKNRHLDCYCGDFTLLKEGMTLEEAQQEAGRCLRCDHFGYGIFKGGRNTEW
;
A
#
# COMPACT_ATOMS: atom_id res chain seq x y z
N MET A 1 46.74 -17.31 -17.80
CA MET A 1 46.63 -16.27 -18.82
C MET A 1 45.56 -15.30 -18.40
N SER A 2 45.91 -14.09 -17.94
CA SER A 2 44.94 -13.05 -17.64
C SER A 2 44.31 -12.57 -18.95
N ARG A 3 43.02 -12.74 -19.12
CA ARG A 3 42.28 -12.09 -20.21
C ARG A 3 42.26 -10.59 -19.90
N LEU A 4 42.94 -9.81 -20.71
CA LEU A 4 42.78 -8.37 -20.74
C LEU A 4 41.32 -8.06 -21.10
N SER A 5 40.51 -7.58 -20.16
CA SER A 5 39.22 -7.00 -20.48
C SER A 5 39.46 -5.60 -21.02
N ILE A 6 39.24 -5.42 -22.31
CA ILE A 6 39.26 -4.09 -22.93
C ILE A 6 37.89 -3.46 -22.63
N GLU A 7 37.85 -2.52 -21.72
CA GLU A 7 36.64 -1.75 -21.35
C GLU A 7 36.31 -0.64 -22.37
N THR A 8 36.50 -0.85 -23.64
CA THR A 8 35.97 0.06 -24.65
C THR A 8 34.54 -0.37 -24.97
N PRO A 9 33.53 0.48 -24.66
CA PRO A 9 32.14 0.15 -24.97
C PRO A 9 32.01 -0.09 -26.47
N GLY A 10 31.48 -1.24 -26.87
CA GLY A 10 31.15 -1.52 -28.23
C GLY A 10 30.19 -0.49 -28.81
N ARG A 11 30.14 -0.34 -30.16
CA ARG A 11 29.24 0.61 -30.84
C ARG A 11 27.79 0.45 -30.34
N ALA A 12 27.33 -0.77 -30.16
CA ALA A 12 25.98 -1.04 -29.63
C ALA A 12 25.78 -0.49 -28.21
N GLN A 13 26.74 -0.69 -27.30
CA GLN A 13 26.68 -0.16 -25.92
C GLN A 13 26.71 1.37 -25.91
N THR A 14 27.49 2.01 -26.77
CA THR A 14 27.49 3.48 -26.87
C THR A 14 26.15 4.01 -27.37
N VAL A 15 25.53 3.37 -28.37
CA VAL A 15 24.23 3.74 -28.91
C VAL A 15 23.15 3.54 -27.83
N LEU A 16 23.15 2.40 -27.14
CA LEU A 16 22.21 2.12 -26.06
C LEU A 16 22.34 3.11 -24.89
N GLY A 17 23.57 3.40 -24.47
CA GLY A 17 23.82 4.42 -23.46
C GLY A 17 23.29 5.79 -23.87
N GLY A 18 23.37 6.14 -25.16
CA GLY A 18 22.71 7.33 -25.73
C GLY A 18 21.21 7.27 -25.64
N LEU A 19 20.61 6.17 -26.10
CA LEU A 19 19.15 5.98 -26.09
C LEU A 19 18.56 6.00 -24.66
N HIS A 20 19.22 5.36 -23.69
CA HIS A 20 18.79 5.41 -22.29
C HIS A 20 18.89 6.84 -21.71
N ARG A 21 19.95 7.58 -22.02
CA ARG A 21 20.05 8.99 -21.60
C ARG A 21 18.96 9.86 -22.22
N ASP A 22 18.69 9.68 -23.50
CA ASP A 22 17.66 10.42 -24.22
C ASP A 22 16.27 10.07 -23.72
N MET A 23 16.04 8.80 -23.37
CA MET A 23 14.82 8.37 -22.72
C MET A 23 14.67 9.00 -21.34
N GLY A 24 15.71 8.98 -20.50
CA GLY A 24 15.69 9.64 -19.20
C GLY A 24 15.39 11.13 -19.30
N ARG A 25 16.01 11.84 -20.27
CA ARG A 25 15.71 13.24 -20.55
C ARG A 25 14.28 13.43 -21.03
N ARG A 26 13.77 12.56 -21.90
CA ARG A 26 12.42 12.62 -22.43
C ARG A 26 11.38 12.39 -21.33
N ILE A 27 11.60 11.39 -20.46
CA ILE A 27 10.76 11.17 -19.27
C ILE A 27 10.75 12.43 -18.40
N SER A 28 11.92 13.01 -18.12
CA SER A 28 12.06 14.21 -17.31
C SER A 28 11.49 15.47 -17.96
N ALA A 29 11.49 15.58 -19.28
CA ALA A 29 11.01 16.73 -20.05
C ALA A 29 9.59 16.58 -20.60
N SER A 30 8.96 15.43 -20.42
CA SER A 30 7.61 15.15 -20.95
C SER A 30 6.53 15.57 -19.95
N GLN A 31 5.29 15.60 -20.42
CA GLN A 31 4.15 15.85 -19.55
C GLN A 31 4.08 14.79 -18.44
N PRO A 32 3.64 15.17 -17.23
CA PRO A 32 3.37 14.23 -16.15
C PRO A 32 2.46 13.09 -16.63
N GLY A 33 2.71 11.89 -16.17
CA GLY A 33 1.91 10.74 -16.55
C GLY A 33 2.25 10.14 -17.91
N LEU A 34 3.50 10.24 -18.36
CA LEU A 34 3.92 9.56 -19.58
C LEU A 34 3.47 8.08 -19.55
N CYS A 35 2.74 7.69 -20.59
CA CYS A 35 2.16 6.35 -20.69
C CYS A 35 3.24 5.29 -20.84
N PRO A 36 3.32 4.24 -20.00
CA PRO A 36 4.33 3.21 -20.10
C PRO A 36 4.18 2.35 -21.37
N VAL A 37 2.96 2.23 -21.91
CA VAL A 37 2.70 1.54 -23.19
C VAL A 37 3.34 2.31 -24.34
N ASP A 38 3.06 3.61 -24.44
CA ASP A 38 3.64 4.49 -25.46
C ASP A 38 5.16 4.61 -25.33
N MET A 39 5.68 4.68 -24.09
CA MET A 39 7.12 4.69 -23.84
C MET A 39 7.81 3.42 -24.33
N SER A 40 7.22 2.26 -24.06
CA SER A 40 7.74 0.96 -24.51
C SER A 40 7.82 0.91 -26.05
N LEU A 41 6.76 1.36 -26.72
CA LEU A 41 6.71 1.42 -28.19
C LEU A 41 7.74 2.38 -28.78
N ASN A 42 7.85 3.60 -28.21
CA ASN A 42 8.78 4.59 -28.73
C ASN A 42 10.24 4.15 -28.57
N PHE A 43 10.62 3.55 -27.43
CA PHE A 43 11.96 3.02 -27.24
C PHE A 43 12.25 1.84 -28.17
N LEU A 44 11.29 0.93 -28.33
CA LEU A 44 11.36 -0.18 -29.28
C LEU A 44 11.63 0.31 -30.71
N ARG A 45 10.89 1.33 -31.16
CA ARG A 45 11.06 1.94 -32.49
C ARG A 45 12.43 2.62 -32.65
N LEU A 46 12.91 3.33 -31.61
CA LEU A 46 14.25 3.94 -31.63
C LEU A 46 15.34 2.88 -31.75
N CYS A 47 15.22 1.78 -31.00
CA CYS A 47 16.16 0.66 -31.12
C CYS A 47 16.06 -0.02 -32.50
N HIS A 48 14.85 -0.27 -33.01
CA HIS A 48 14.62 -0.88 -34.31
C HIS A 48 15.28 -0.08 -35.42
N ALA A 49 15.21 1.25 -35.40
CA ALA A 49 15.88 2.13 -36.36
C ALA A 49 17.41 2.03 -36.31
N GLN A 50 18.00 1.52 -35.24
CA GLN A 50 19.43 1.35 -35.05
C GLN A 50 19.90 -0.09 -35.34
N THR A 51 19.00 -1.01 -35.68
CA THR A 51 19.35 -2.40 -35.95
C THR A 51 20.18 -2.57 -37.24
N CYS A 52 21.05 -3.57 -37.26
CA CYS A 52 21.79 -3.91 -38.46
C CYS A 52 21.03 -4.80 -39.46
N GLY A 53 19.81 -5.29 -39.07
CA GLY A 53 18.96 -6.15 -39.90
C GLY A 53 19.45 -7.59 -40.14
N LYS A 54 20.53 -8.03 -39.49
CA LYS A 54 21.12 -9.36 -39.71
C LYS A 54 20.29 -10.48 -39.12
N CYS A 55 19.96 -10.41 -37.83
CA CYS A 55 19.24 -11.47 -37.16
C CYS A 55 17.70 -11.34 -37.29
N VAL A 56 17.03 -12.48 -37.31
CA VAL A 56 15.56 -12.54 -37.43
C VAL A 56 14.85 -11.83 -36.27
N PRO A 57 15.27 -11.97 -35.00
CA PRO A 57 14.65 -11.28 -33.88
C PRO A 57 14.57 -9.76 -34.10
N CYS A 58 15.63 -9.11 -34.60
CA CYS A 58 15.60 -7.68 -34.88
C CYS A 58 14.78 -7.36 -36.14
N ARG A 59 15.01 -8.09 -37.23
CA ARG A 59 14.42 -7.77 -38.54
C ARG A 59 12.91 -7.96 -38.60
N VAL A 60 12.41 -9.01 -37.96
CA VAL A 60 10.97 -9.37 -37.97
C VAL A 60 10.35 -9.20 -36.61
N GLY A 61 11.02 -9.70 -35.56
CA GLY A 61 10.42 -9.75 -34.22
C GLY A 61 10.15 -8.38 -33.64
N LEU A 62 11.06 -7.39 -33.79
CA LEU A 62 10.82 -6.04 -33.26
C LEU A 62 9.66 -5.32 -33.97
N SER A 63 9.46 -5.57 -35.28
CA SER A 63 8.30 -5.02 -36.00
C SER A 63 7.01 -5.62 -35.51
N GLN A 64 6.93 -6.97 -35.40
CA GLN A 64 5.75 -7.65 -34.85
C GLN A 64 5.43 -7.21 -33.43
N LEU A 65 6.47 -7.03 -32.61
CA LEU A 65 6.29 -6.57 -31.23
C LEU A 65 5.74 -5.12 -31.19
N ALA A 66 6.18 -4.25 -32.11
CA ALA A 66 5.64 -2.90 -32.24
C ALA A 66 4.16 -2.93 -32.63
N ASP A 67 3.80 -3.74 -33.64
CA ASP A 67 2.41 -3.88 -34.11
C ASP A 67 1.46 -4.37 -32.99
N LEU A 68 1.94 -5.30 -32.13
CA LEU A 68 1.17 -5.77 -30.98
C LEU A 68 0.96 -4.69 -29.91
N ILE A 69 1.98 -3.85 -29.66
CA ILE A 69 1.85 -2.74 -28.70
C ILE A 69 0.95 -1.64 -29.29
N GLU A 70 0.98 -1.42 -30.59
CA GLU A 70 0.05 -0.48 -31.27
C GLU A 70 -1.40 -0.92 -31.11
N GLN A 71 -1.70 -2.23 -31.20
CA GLN A 71 -3.04 -2.75 -30.92
C GLN A 71 -3.54 -2.40 -29.52
N VAL A 72 -2.65 -2.36 -28.53
CA VAL A 72 -3.01 -1.93 -27.17
C VAL A 72 -3.38 -0.44 -27.15
N LEU A 73 -2.60 0.41 -27.81
CA LEU A 73 -2.86 1.85 -27.92
C LEU A 73 -4.13 2.16 -28.72
N ASP A 74 -4.39 1.38 -29.77
CA ASP A 74 -5.56 1.51 -30.66
C ASP A 74 -6.81 0.82 -30.11
N ARG A 75 -6.73 0.21 -28.92
CA ARG A 75 -7.85 -0.49 -28.24
C ARG A 75 -8.41 -1.68 -29.00
N THR A 76 -7.59 -2.33 -29.81
CA THR A 76 -7.94 -3.56 -30.56
C THR A 76 -7.36 -4.81 -29.92
N ALA A 77 -6.51 -4.66 -28.89
CA ALA A 77 -5.87 -5.75 -28.19
C ALA A 77 -6.85 -6.50 -27.27
N THR A 78 -6.59 -7.79 -27.11
CA THR A 78 -7.23 -8.67 -26.11
C THR A 78 -6.24 -9.01 -25.00
N LYS A 79 -6.67 -9.78 -24.00
CA LYS A 79 -5.77 -10.29 -22.95
C LYS A 79 -4.67 -11.16 -23.55
N GLU A 80 -5.02 -12.01 -24.51
CA GLU A 80 -4.09 -12.88 -25.23
C GLU A 80 -3.06 -12.05 -26.02
N THR A 81 -3.43 -10.88 -26.52
CA THR A 81 -2.50 -9.94 -27.18
C THR A 81 -1.45 -9.45 -26.19
N ILE A 82 -1.84 -9.10 -24.96
CA ILE A 82 -0.90 -8.64 -23.91
C ILE A 82 0.04 -9.78 -23.50
N ASP A 83 -0.49 -10.99 -23.32
CA ASP A 83 0.33 -12.18 -23.03
C ASP A 83 1.29 -12.50 -24.18
N LEU A 84 0.86 -12.30 -25.44
CA LEU A 84 1.69 -12.47 -26.61
C LEU A 84 2.81 -11.43 -26.72
N ILE A 85 2.55 -10.17 -26.32
CA ILE A 85 3.59 -9.13 -26.21
C ILE A 85 4.70 -9.61 -25.27
N GLU A 86 4.34 -10.11 -24.09
CA GLU A 86 5.32 -10.60 -23.11
C GLU A 86 6.11 -11.79 -23.66
N ALA A 87 5.42 -12.78 -24.22
CA ALA A 87 6.05 -13.96 -24.80
C ALA A 87 6.99 -13.63 -25.97
N THR A 88 6.53 -12.77 -26.88
CA THR A 88 7.33 -12.33 -28.04
C THR A 88 8.57 -11.56 -27.60
N ALA A 89 8.42 -10.62 -26.68
CA ALA A 89 9.53 -9.85 -26.14
C ALA A 89 10.57 -10.77 -25.45
N ARG A 90 10.13 -11.80 -24.73
CA ARG A 90 11.02 -12.79 -24.10
C ARG A 90 11.82 -13.57 -25.16
N VAL A 91 11.15 -14.07 -26.18
CA VAL A 91 11.82 -14.81 -27.27
C VAL A 91 12.86 -13.94 -27.98
N ILE A 92 12.55 -12.66 -28.23
CA ILE A 92 13.50 -11.73 -28.86
C ILE A 92 14.69 -11.47 -27.92
N ALA A 93 14.46 -11.23 -26.62
CA ALA A 93 15.53 -11.02 -25.65
C ALA A 93 16.47 -12.23 -25.57
N ASP A 94 15.92 -13.45 -25.59
CA ASP A 94 16.71 -14.69 -25.50
C ASP A 94 17.44 -15.05 -26.78
N SER A 95 17.05 -14.53 -27.95
CA SER A 95 17.56 -14.94 -29.28
C SER A 95 18.23 -13.83 -30.08
N ALA A 96 18.25 -12.58 -29.60
CA ALA A 96 18.92 -11.47 -30.29
C ALA A 96 20.44 -11.59 -30.20
N ASP A 97 21.13 -11.44 -31.37
CA ASP A 97 22.57 -11.59 -31.46
C ASP A 97 23.37 -10.42 -30.85
N CYS A 98 22.72 -9.32 -30.51
CA CYS A 98 23.39 -8.14 -29.97
C CYS A 98 22.53 -7.35 -28.98
N ALA A 99 23.19 -6.47 -28.23
CA ALA A 99 22.57 -5.66 -27.18
C ALA A 99 21.39 -4.79 -27.65
N ILE A 100 21.35 -4.35 -28.92
CA ILE A 100 20.25 -3.49 -29.42
C ILE A 100 18.92 -4.25 -29.43
N GLY A 101 18.90 -5.47 -29.98
CA GLY A 101 17.71 -6.32 -30.00
C GLY A 101 17.30 -6.77 -28.60
N TYR A 102 18.29 -7.16 -27.79
CA TYR A 102 18.06 -7.52 -26.38
C TYR A 102 17.41 -6.38 -25.60
N GLU A 103 18.01 -5.19 -25.63
CA GLU A 103 17.50 -4.05 -24.85
C GLU A 103 16.15 -3.53 -25.33
N ALA A 104 15.90 -3.57 -26.66
CA ALA A 104 14.59 -3.24 -27.20
C ALA A 104 13.49 -4.13 -26.62
N ALA A 105 13.72 -5.44 -26.62
CA ALA A 105 12.78 -6.42 -26.08
C ALA A 105 12.72 -6.36 -24.56
N HIS A 106 13.86 -6.16 -23.89
CA HIS A 106 13.92 -6.05 -22.44
C HIS A 106 13.16 -4.84 -21.90
N MET A 107 13.19 -3.69 -22.59
CA MET A 107 12.38 -2.53 -22.26
C MET A 107 10.88 -2.83 -22.33
N VAL A 108 10.44 -3.57 -23.35
CA VAL A 108 9.04 -4.00 -23.45
C VAL A 108 8.67 -4.96 -22.32
N LEU A 109 9.55 -5.89 -21.95
CA LEU A 109 9.34 -6.76 -20.79
C LEU A 109 9.21 -5.99 -19.49
N LYS A 110 10.08 -4.99 -19.26
CA LYS A 110 9.95 -4.08 -18.10
C LYS A 110 8.61 -3.33 -18.12
N GLY A 111 8.18 -2.85 -19.28
CA GLY A 111 6.90 -2.18 -19.46
C GLY A 111 5.73 -3.09 -19.12
N VAL A 112 5.60 -4.21 -19.83
CA VAL A 112 4.43 -5.08 -19.70
C VAL A 112 4.36 -5.78 -18.33
N ARG A 113 5.49 -6.18 -17.74
CA ARG A 113 5.51 -6.77 -16.38
C ARG A 113 5.35 -5.77 -15.27
N GLY A 114 6.00 -4.62 -15.42
CA GLY A 114 6.01 -3.58 -14.40
C GLY A 114 4.76 -2.71 -14.35
N PHE A 115 4.02 -2.65 -15.46
CA PHE A 115 2.86 -1.79 -15.64
C PHE A 115 1.72 -2.52 -16.36
N ARG A 116 1.53 -3.80 -16.07
CA ARG A 116 0.53 -4.63 -16.74
C ARG A 116 -0.87 -4.02 -16.67
N GLU A 117 -1.23 -3.44 -15.55
CA GLU A 117 -2.51 -2.75 -15.37
C GLU A 117 -2.69 -1.60 -16.37
N ASP A 118 -1.63 -0.84 -16.69
CA ASP A 118 -1.70 0.22 -17.70
C ASP A 118 -1.98 -0.35 -19.10
N PHE A 119 -1.39 -1.51 -19.45
CA PHE A 119 -1.68 -2.20 -20.71
C PHE A 119 -3.15 -2.66 -20.76
N GLU A 120 -3.65 -3.26 -19.68
CA GLU A 120 -5.03 -3.74 -19.56
C GLU A 120 -6.04 -2.58 -19.57
N GLU A 121 -5.78 -1.47 -18.87
CA GLU A 121 -6.62 -0.27 -18.88
C GLU A 121 -6.72 0.35 -20.29
N HIS A 122 -5.63 0.38 -21.06
CA HIS A 122 -5.67 0.81 -22.45
C HIS A 122 -6.51 -0.13 -23.32
N ALA A 123 -6.24 -1.44 -23.24
CA ALA A 123 -6.88 -2.44 -24.09
C ALA A 123 -8.38 -2.56 -23.80
N PHE A 124 -8.79 -2.63 -22.52
CA PHE A 124 -10.17 -2.98 -22.14
C PHE A 124 -11.06 -1.78 -21.81
N HIS A 125 -10.49 -0.71 -21.27
CA HIS A 125 -11.26 0.44 -20.80
C HIS A 125 -10.95 1.73 -21.56
N GLY A 126 -9.93 1.71 -22.41
CA GLY A 126 -9.52 2.88 -23.18
C GLY A 126 -9.05 4.05 -22.32
N ARG A 127 -8.55 3.79 -21.11
CA ARG A 127 -8.09 4.81 -20.17
C ARG A 127 -6.58 4.81 -20.10
N CYS A 128 -6.02 5.99 -19.93
CA CYS A 128 -4.58 6.20 -19.75
C CYS A 128 -4.34 7.00 -18.48
N ILE A 129 -3.25 6.72 -17.78
CA ILE A 129 -2.86 7.46 -16.57
C ILE A 129 -2.71 8.97 -16.82
N CYS A 130 -2.34 9.38 -18.03
CA CYS A 130 -2.24 10.81 -18.41
C CYS A 130 -3.59 11.55 -18.43
N ALA A 131 -4.71 10.84 -18.38
CA ALA A 131 -6.05 11.42 -18.29
C ALA A 131 -6.52 11.62 -16.84
N LEU A 132 -5.71 11.26 -15.85
CA LEU A 132 -6.05 11.42 -14.44
C LEU A 132 -5.89 12.87 -13.98
N SER A 133 -6.65 13.27 -12.96
CA SER A 133 -6.59 14.61 -12.36
C SER A 133 -5.23 14.95 -11.76
N HIS A 134 -4.48 13.92 -11.33
CA HIS A 134 -3.11 14.04 -10.81
C HIS A 134 -2.14 13.34 -11.76
N PRO A 135 -1.55 14.06 -12.71
CA PRO A 135 -0.77 13.44 -13.78
C PRO A 135 0.59 12.86 -13.35
N VAL A 136 1.07 13.16 -12.15
CA VAL A 136 2.32 12.59 -11.60
C VAL A 136 2.04 11.15 -11.11
N PRO A 137 2.65 10.11 -11.71
CA PRO A 137 2.24 8.72 -11.47
C PRO A 137 2.25 8.29 -10.00
N CYS A 138 3.32 8.61 -9.26
CA CYS A 138 3.43 8.25 -7.85
C CYS A 138 2.45 9.04 -6.94
N VAL A 139 2.04 10.24 -7.34
CA VAL A 139 1.00 11.03 -6.66
C VAL A 139 -0.38 10.50 -7.00
N SER A 140 -0.62 10.21 -8.28
CA SER A 140 -1.91 9.74 -8.81
C SER A 140 -2.38 8.44 -8.14
N VAL A 141 -1.48 7.47 -7.96
CA VAL A 141 -1.84 6.18 -7.35
C VAL A 141 -1.79 6.19 -5.82
N CYS A 142 -1.27 7.24 -5.21
CA CYS A 142 -1.36 7.42 -3.77
C CYS A 142 -2.79 7.80 -3.40
N PRO A 143 -3.52 7.03 -2.59
CA PRO A 143 -4.89 7.38 -2.22
C PRO A 143 -5.05 8.77 -1.60
N ALA A 144 -4.04 9.23 -0.83
CA ALA A 144 -4.03 10.56 -0.22
C ALA A 144 -3.38 11.63 -1.10
N HIS A 145 -2.88 11.29 -2.29
CA HIS A 145 -2.20 12.19 -3.24
C HIS A 145 -1.00 12.93 -2.64
N VAL A 146 -0.22 12.27 -1.78
CA VAL A 146 0.99 12.87 -1.17
C VAL A 146 1.98 13.31 -2.24
N ASP A 147 2.54 14.51 -2.10
CA ASP A 147 3.54 15.07 -3.03
C ASP A 147 4.89 14.34 -2.91
N VAL A 148 4.94 13.15 -3.52
CA VAL A 148 6.14 12.28 -3.49
C VAL A 148 7.37 12.95 -4.10
N PRO A 149 7.34 13.55 -5.31
CA PRO A 149 8.52 14.17 -5.88
C PRO A 149 9.03 15.34 -5.04
N GLY A 150 8.12 16.08 -4.41
CA GLY A 150 8.46 17.21 -3.56
C GLY A 150 9.25 16.78 -2.33
N TYR A 151 8.74 15.84 -1.53
CA TYR A 151 9.47 15.43 -0.34
C TYR A 151 10.76 14.66 -0.66
N VAL A 152 10.81 13.89 -1.76
CA VAL A 152 12.04 13.24 -2.20
C VAL A 152 13.10 14.28 -2.58
N ALA A 153 12.72 15.38 -3.22
CA ALA A 153 13.64 16.49 -3.51
C ALA A 153 14.18 17.15 -2.23
N LEU A 154 13.31 17.34 -1.24
CA LEU A 154 13.71 17.90 0.06
C LEU A 154 14.65 16.97 0.82
N VAL A 155 14.42 15.67 0.80
CA VAL A 155 15.35 14.67 1.36
C VAL A 155 16.71 14.76 0.67
N ARG A 156 16.76 14.88 -0.64
CA ARG A 156 18.00 15.02 -1.40
C ARG A 156 18.82 16.25 -0.96
N GLU A 157 18.15 17.34 -0.57
CA GLU A 157 18.80 18.58 -0.11
C GLU A 157 19.05 18.61 1.41
N GLY A 158 18.75 17.52 2.13
CA GLY A 158 18.93 17.48 3.59
C GLY A 158 17.86 18.24 4.38
N ARG A 159 16.75 18.64 3.76
CA ARG A 159 15.64 19.38 4.38
C ARG A 159 14.56 18.43 4.90
N TYR A 160 14.93 17.58 5.87
CA TYR A 160 14.06 16.46 6.33
C TYR A 160 12.80 16.97 7.04
N SER A 161 12.92 17.99 7.88
CA SER A 161 11.77 18.59 8.57
C SER A 161 10.75 19.18 7.57
N ASP A 162 11.23 19.84 6.51
CA ASP A 162 10.39 20.35 5.44
C ASP A 162 9.73 19.22 4.64
N ALA A 163 10.45 18.12 4.42
CA ALA A 163 9.88 16.91 3.79
C ALA A 163 8.71 16.36 4.61
N VAL A 164 8.86 16.27 5.93
CA VAL A 164 7.78 15.84 6.84
C VAL A 164 6.61 16.83 6.83
N ARG A 165 6.87 18.14 6.88
CA ARG A 165 5.82 19.18 6.76
C ARG A 165 5.03 19.05 5.46
N LEU A 166 5.74 18.85 4.34
CA LEU A 166 5.10 18.65 3.04
C LEU A 166 4.22 17.39 3.01
N ILE A 167 4.69 16.28 3.59
CA ILE A 167 3.89 15.05 3.69
C ILE A 167 2.63 15.29 4.51
N ARG A 168 2.73 16.02 5.65
CA ARG A 168 1.61 16.32 6.55
C ARG A 168 0.51 17.17 5.93
N LYS A 169 0.78 17.88 4.84
CA LYS A 169 -0.26 18.53 4.04
C LYS A 169 -1.34 17.53 3.60
N ASP A 170 -0.94 16.32 3.20
CA ASP A 170 -1.84 15.30 2.66
C ASP A 170 -2.01 14.07 3.57
N ASN A 171 -1.11 13.87 4.52
CA ASN A 171 -1.05 12.70 5.38
C ASN A 171 -0.49 13.06 6.76
N PRO A 172 -1.33 13.16 7.81
CA PRO A 172 -0.90 13.50 9.16
C PRO A 172 -0.23 12.33 9.90
N PHE A 173 -0.12 11.14 9.28
CA PHE A 173 0.59 9.97 9.77
C PHE A 173 1.86 9.66 8.95
N PRO A 174 2.80 10.62 8.79
CA PRO A 174 4.00 10.38 8.01
C PRO A 174 4.86 9.26 8.58
N SER A 175 4.99 9.17 9.92
CA SER A 175 5.81 8.17 10.61
C SER A 175 5.17 6.78 10.47
N ALA A 176 3.92 6.60 10.84
CA ALA A 176 3.25 5.30 10.67
C ALA A 176 3.31 4.81 9.20
N CYS A 177 2.99 5.69 8.23
CA CYS A 177 3.07 5.36 6.81
C CYS A 177 4.51 5.12 6.29
N ALA A 178 5.54 5.62 6.98
CA ALA A 178 6.93 5.33 6.63
C ALA A 178 7.34 3.89 6.97
N TYR A 179 6.69 3.30 7.95
CA TYR A 179 7.00 1.95 8.43
C TYR A 179 6.11 0.86 7.83
N VAL A 180 4.81 1.15 7.57
CA VAL A 180 3.83 0.09 7.21
C VAL A 180 3.01 0.36 5.96
N CYS A 181 3.33 1.40 5.17
CA CYS A 181 2.62 1.66 3.92
C CYS A 181 2.93 0.58 2.88
N GLU A 182 1.91 0.11 2.15
CA GLU A 182 2.07 -0.82 1.01
C GLU A 182 2.69 -0.15 -0.24
N HIS A 183 3.08 1.12 -0.15
CA HIS A 183 3.79 1.94 -1.15
C HIS A 183 3.33 1.77 -2.61
N PRO A 184 2.03 1.92 -2.95
CA PRO A 184 1.53 1.81 -4.33
C PRO A 184 2.23 2.80 -5.28
N CYS A 185 2.75 3.90 -4.77
CA CYS A 185 3.53 4.88 -5.52
C CYS A 185 4.78 4.29 -6.18
N GLU A 186 5.43 3.29 -5.57
CA GLU A 186 6.59 2.60 -6.12
C GLU A 186 6.20 1.70 -7.30
N ALA A 187 5.03 1.08 -7.26
CA ALA A 187 4.53 0.26 -8.36
C ALA A 187 4.37 1.07 -9.66
N GLN A 188 4.03 2.36 -9.55
CA GLN A 188 3.87 3.26 -10.71
C GLN A 188 5.05 4.21 -10.93
N CYS A 189 6.16 4.00 -10.21
CA CYS A 189 7.35 4.83 -10.38
C CYS A 189 7.98 4.66 -11.77
N ARG A 190 8.07 5.74 -12.55
CA ARG A 190 8.61 5.72 -13.92
C ARG A 190 10.10 5.41 -13.96
N ARG A 191 10.81 5.52 -12.84
CA ARG A 191 12.21 5.08 -12.73
C ARG A 191 12.38 3.58 -13.10
N ARG A 192 11.33 2.76 -12.90
CA ARG A 192 11.31 1.33 -13.32
C ARG A 192 11.61 1.11 -14.80
N MET A 193 11.41 2.11 -15.64
CA MET A 193 11.78 2.04 -17.07
C MET A 193 13.30 2.19 -17.29
N VAL A 194 14.03 2.72 -16.32
CA VAL A 194 15.48 2.92 -16.38
C VAL A 194 16.20 1.76 -15.68
N ASP A 195 15.90 1.57 -14.39
CA ASP A 195 16.43 0.47 -13.56
C ASP A 195 15.33 -0.09 -12.65
N ASP A 196 15.25 0.34 -11.39
CA ASP A 196 14.23 -0.08 -10.43
C ASP A 196 13.44 1.14 -9.91
N ALA A 197 12.24 0.92 -9.36
CA ALA A 197 11.50 1.96 -8.68
C ALA A 197 12.34 2.64 -7.61
N VAL A 198 12.17 3.94 -7.41
CA VAL A 198 12.73 4.64 -6.24
C VAL A 198 12.14 4.05 -4.97
N ASN A 199 12.97 3.81 -3.95
CA ASN A 199 12.52 3.40 -2.61
C ASN A 199 11.88 4.59 -1.89
N ILE A 200 10.66 4.91 -2.31
CA ILE A 200 9.90 6.09 -1.86
C ILE A 200 9.56 5.96 -0.38
N CYS A 201 9.18 4.74 0.05
CA CYS A 201 8.84 4.47 1.45
C CYS A 201 10.08 4.58 2.35
N GLY A 202 11.22 4.06 1.92
CA GLY A 202 12.50 4.18 2.64
C GLY A 202 12.96 5.63 2.77
N LEU A 203 12.80 6.46 1.73
CA LEU A 203 13.09 7.89 1.79
C LEU A 203 12.15 8.65 2.72
N LYS A 204 10.87 8.30 2.75
CA LYS A 204 9.91 8.84 3.72
C LYS A 204 10.34 8.50 5.14
N ARG A 205 10.73 7.23 5.38
CA ARG A 205 11.24 6.78 6.67
C ARG A 205 12.47 7.56 7.08
N PHE A 206 13.44 7.72 6.17
CA PHE A 206 14.63 8.52 6.44
C PHE A 206 14.27 9.96 6.86
N ALA A 207 13.29 10.58 6.18
CA ALA A 207 12.84 11.93 6.52
C ALA A 207 12.22 12.02 7.93
N VAL A 208 11.37 11.06 8.33
CA VAL A 208 10.72 11.07 9.66
C VAL A 208 11.67 10.68 10.79
N ASP A 209 12.70 9.87 10.48
CA ASP A 209 13.69 9.44 11.47
C ASP A 209 14.75 10.53 11.75
N HIS A 210 14.96 11.48 10.80
CA HIS A 210 15.99 12.53 10.88
C HIS A 210 15.42 13.96 10.87
N GLY A 211 14.12 14.11 10.64
CA GLY A 211 13.45 15.41 10.74
C GLY A 211 13.21 15.80 12.19
N GLU A 212 13.37 17.10 12.47
CA GLU A 212 13.01 17.67 13.76
C GLU A 212 11.50 17.86 13.87
N ASP A 213 10.98 17.89 15.09
CA ASP A 213 9.58 18.18 15.33
C ASP A 213 9.28 19.64 14.92
N THR A 214 8.26 19.80 14.10
CA THR A 214 7.79 21.10 13.63
C THR A 214 6.45 21.42 14.27
N PRO A 215 6.15 22.69 14.56
CA PRO A 215 4.84 23.06 15.10
C PRO A 215 3.73 22.74 14.10
N VAL A 216 2.53 22.56 14.63
CA VAL A 216 1.31 22.44 13.81
C VAL A 216 1.11 23.76 13.04
N PRO A 217 0.65 23.71 11.78
CA PRO A 217 0.31 24.92 11.01
C PRO A 217 -0.68 25.83 11.75
N GLU A 218 -0.65 27.11 11.46
CA GLU A 218 -1.63 28.06 11.95
C GLU A 218 -3.03 27.65 11.49
N LYS A 219 -3.99 27.67 12.42
CA LYS A 219 -5.37 27.31 12.13
C LYS A 219 -6.13 28.47 11.50
N ALA A 220 -7.11 28.15 10.69
CA ALA A 220 -8.11 29.11 10.28
C ALA A 220 -8.86 29.71 11.51
N PRO A 221 -9.46 30.90 11.39
CA PRO A 221 -10.29 31.49 12.45
C PRO A 221 -11.39 30.53 12.91
N GLU A 222 -11.75 30.59 14.20
CA GLU A 222 -12.81 29.73 14.75
C GLU A 222 -14.12 29.91 13.99
N THR A 223 -14.69 28.81 13.49
CA THR A 223 -15.95 28.80 12.73
C THR A 223 -17.19 28.80 13.60
N GLY A 224 -17.04 28.52 14.91
CA GLY A 224 -18.15 28.28 15.83
C GLY A 224 -18.88 26.95 15.63
N LYS A 225 -18.43 26.10 14.69
CA LYS A 225 -19.01 24.79 14.40
C LYS A 225 -18.34 23.68 15.20
N THR A 226 -19.14 22.66 15.51
CA THR A 226 -18.73 21.51 16.32
C THR A 226 -18.84 20.22 15.51
N VAL A 227 -17.80 19.39 15.55
CA VAL A 227 -17.77 18.11 14.83
C VAL A 227 -17.41 16.97 15.78
N ALA A 228 -18.22 15.91 15.78
CA ALA A 228 -17.91 14.67 16.48
C ALA A 228 -17.28 13.65 15.54
N ILE A 229 -16.17 13.05 15.97
CA ILE A 229 -15.52 11.94 15.28
C ILE A 229 -15.69 10.68 16.12
N ILE A 230 -16.26 9.63 15.56
CA ILE A 230 -16.45 8.34 16.22
C ILE A 230 -15.42 7.35 15.70
N GLY A 231 -14.41 7.08 16.53
CA GLY A 231 -13.26 6.23 16.23
C GLY A 231 -11.95 7.01 16.11
N GLY A 232 -11.00 6.67 16.98
CA GLY A 232 -9.66 7.28 17.07
C GLY A 232 -8.60 6.53 16.25
N GLY A 233 -8.99 5.88 15.14
CA GLY A 233 -8.10 5.28 14.16
C GLY A 233 -7.57 6.29 13.13
N PRO A 234 -6.74 5.85 12.15
CA PRO A 234 -6.09 6.77 11.21
C PRO A 234 -7.07 7.60 10.39
N GLY A 235 -8.22 7.06 9.97
CA GLY A 235 -9.23 7.83 9.24
C GLY A 235 -9.88 8.92 10.09
N GLY A 236 -10.28 8.57 11.33
CA GLY A 236 -10.91 9.52 12.25
C GLY A 236 -9.97 10.63 12.70
N LEU A 237 -8.72 10.28 13.07
CA LEU A 237 -7.72 11.26 13.48
C LEU A 237 -7.27 12.17 12.32
N THR A 238 -7.25 11.64 11.09
CA THR A 238 -6.99 12.47 9.90
C THR A 238 -8.07 13.52 9.70
N ALA A 239 -9.35 13.11 9.75
CA ALA A 239 -10.47 14.05 9.65
C ALA A 239 -10.45 15.07 10.81
N ALA A 240 -10.20 14.60 12.04
CA ALA A 240 -10.10 15.46 13.21
C ALA A 240 -9.00 16.52 13.05
N TYR A 241 -7.82 16.13 12.56
CA TYR A 241 -6.70 17.03 12.35
C TYR A 241 -7.04 18.15 11.35
N TYR A 242 -7.50 17.79 10.15
CA TYR A 242 -7.77 18.79 9.13
C TYR A 242 -8.97 19.68 9.48
N LEU A 243 -10.05 19.13 10.03
CA LEU A 243 -11.18 19.93 10.50
C LEU A 243 -10.77 20.92 11.60
N THR A 244 -9.85 20.52 12.49
CA THR A 244 -9.30 21.43 13.51
C THR A 244 -8.46 22.53 12.89
N LEU A 245 -7.65 22.24 11.86
CA LEU A 245 -6.91 23.26 11.09
C LEU A 245 -7.85 24.22 10.36
N MET A 246 -9.01 23.75 9.90
CA MET A 246 -10.08 24.55 9.29
C MET A 246 -10.87 25.40 10.29
N GLY A 247 -10.52 25.40 11.58
CA GLY A 247 -11.12 26.25 12.61
C GLY A 247 -12.36 25.67 13.28
N HIS A 248 -12.70 24.39 13.03
CA HIS A 248 -13.82 23.72 13.71
C HIS A 248 -13.41 23.19 15.08
N LYS A 249 -14.38 23.13 16.00
CA LYS A 249 -14.18 22.49 17.31
C LYS A 249 -14.46 21.00 17.18
N VAL A 250 -13.42 20.19 17.27
CA VAL A 250 -13.49 18.74 17.03
C VAL A 250 -13.38 17.96 18.34
N THR A 251 -14.23 16.93 18.48
CA THR A 251 -14.20 15.98 19.61
C THR A 251 -14.16 14.56 19.07
N VAL A 252 -13.15 13.79 19.47
CA VAL A 252 -12.97 12.38 19.12
C VAL A 252 -13.47 11.49 20.26
N TYR A 253 -14.31 10.51 19.94
CA TYR A 253 -14.76 9.45 20.85
C TYR A 253 -14.12 8.13 20.42
N GLU A 254 -13.37 7.51 21.32
CA GLU A 254 -12.69 6.24 21.08
C GLU A 254 -13.08 5.21 22.14
N GLN A 255 -13.52 4.02 21.71
CA GLN A 255 -13.94 2.95 22.62
C GLN A 255 -12.78 2.31 23.40
N ARG A 256 -11.57 2.37 22.85
CA ARG A 256 -10.35 1.81 23.46
C ARG A 256 -9.67 2.82 24.38
N PRO A 257 -8.81 2.35 25.31
CA PRO A 257 -8.09 3.24 26.21
C PRO A 257 -7.04 4.12 25.51
N LYS A 258 -6.56 3.73 24.32
CA LYS A 258 -5.56 4.48 23.55
C LYS A 258 -6.03 4.68 22.11
N LEU A 259 -5.62 5.81 21.52
CA LEU A 259 -5.82 6.12 20.10
C LEU A 259 -4.89 5.31 19.19
N GLY A 260 -5.18 5.30 17.89
CA GLY A 260 -4.38 4.66 16.85
C GLY A 260 -5.13 3.57 16.08
N GLY A 261 -6.25 3.05 16.61
CA GLY A 261 -7.04 2.01 15.92
C GLY A 261 -6.20 0.79 15.56
N MET A 262 -6.38 0.25 14.35
CA MET A 262 -5.64 -0.95 13.91
C MET A 262 -4.12 -0.75 13.76
N LEU A 263 -3.63 0.48 13.68
CA LEU A 263 -2.18 0.73 13.72
C LEU A 263 -1.58 0.31 15.07
N ARG A 264 -2.30 0.54 16.17
CA ARG A 264 -1.88 0.16 17.53
C ARG A 264 -2.26 -1.26 17.90
N TYR A 265 -3.47 -1.68 17.53
CA TYR A 265 -4.07 -2.93 18.01
C TYR A 265 -3.98 -4.09 17.02
N GLY A 266 -3.42 -3.85 15.82
CA GLY A 266 -3.34 -4.87 14.78
C GLY A 266 -1.95 -5.06 14.18
N ILE A 267 -1.06 -4.08 14.32
CA ILE A 267 0.29 -4.15 13.74
C ILE A 267 1.31 -4.39 14.86
N PRO A 268 2.13 -5.44 14.76
CA PRO A 268 3.14 -5.76 15.78
C PRO A 268 4.26 -4.71 15.87
N ASP A 269 4.85 -4.56 17.08
CA ASP A 269 5.89 -3.58 17.37
C ASP A 269 7.15 -3.75 16.52
N TYR A 270 7.49 -4.98 16.09
CA TYR A 270 8.64 -5.24 15.21
C TYR A 270 8.46 -4.65 13.79
N ARG A 271 7.23 -4.23 13.42
CA ARG A 271 6.92 -3.49 12.18
C ARG A 271 6.64 -2.02 12.44
N LEU A 272 5.87 -1.71 13.48
CA LEU A 272 5.49 -0.35 13.86
C LEU A 272 5.64 -0.16 15.38
N PRO A 273 6.80 0.31 15.85
CA PRO A 273 7.01 0.63 17.26
C PRO A 273 5.96 1.63 17.78
N GLN A 274 5.49 1.42 19.01
CA GLN A 274 4.44 2.26 19.60
C GLN A 274 4.85 3.73 19.69
N GLU A 275 6.12 4.00 20.02
CA GLU A 275 6.66 5.36 20.09
C GLU A 275 6.65 6.10 18.75
N VAL A 276 6.79 5.37 17.63
CA VAL A 276 6.68 5.93 16.27
C VAL A 276 5.25 6.35 15.97
N LEU A 277 4.28 5.53 16.36
CA LEU A 277 2.86 5.85 16.21
C LEU A 277 2.44 6.99 17.15
N ASP A 278 2.92 6.97 18.40
CA ASP A 278 2.62 8.00 19.40
C ASP A 278 3.11 9.38 18.93
N ARG A 279 4.26 9.48 18.29
CA ARG A 279 4.78 10.73 17.69
C ARG A 279 3.78 11.35 16.71
N ASP A 280 3.18 10.56 15.80
CA ASP A 280 2.18 11.09 14.87
C ASP A 280 0.89 11.48 15.60
N ILE A 281 0.43 10.68 16.57
CA ILE A 281 -0.79 10.96 17.35
C ILE A 281 -0.61 12.23 18.20
N ASP A 282 0.50 12.37 18.90
CA ASP A 282 0.79 13.54 19.73
C ASP A 282 0.86 14.82 18.88
N TYR A 283 1.46 14.72 17.70
CA TYR A 283 1.46 15.83 16.74
C TYR A 283 0.03 16.22 16.33
N ILE A 284 -0.81 15.25 15.95
CA ILE A 284 -2.21 15.49 15.59
C ILE A 284 -2.97 16.14 16.75
N LEU A 285 -2.81 15.63 17.97
CA LEU A 285 -3.48 16.15 19.15
C LEU A 285 -2.99 17.55 19.56
N SER A 286 -1.75 17.91 19.24
CA SER A 286 -1.21 19.24 19.50
C SER A 286 -1.95 20.33 18.72
N ALA A 287 -2.75 19.97 17.70
CA ALA A 287 -3.70 20.88 17.05
C ALA A 287 -4.85 21.33 17.98
N GLY A 288 -5.04 20.71 19.13
CA GLY A 288 -6.08 21.11 20.12
C GLY A 288 -7.39 20.35 19.95
N ILE A 289 -7.34 19.09 19.56
CA ILE A 289 -8.47 18.16 19.43
C ILE A 289 -8.87 17.67 20.82
N ALA A 290 -10.18 17.73 21.15
CA ALA A 290 -10.72 17.12 22.36
C ALA A 290 -10.86 15.59 22.17
N VAL A 291 -10.48 14.79 23.18
CA VAL A 291 -10.50 13.34 23.07
C VAL A 291 -11.17 12.72 24.31
N HIS A 292 -12.06 11.77 24.06
CA HIS A 292 -12.66 10.90 25.07
C HIS A 292 -12.38 9.44 24.74
N THR A 293 -11.44 8.83 25.44
CA THR A 293 -11.13 7.39 25.34
C THR A 293 -11.95 6.57 26.31
N GLY A 294 -12.14 5.27 26.02
CA GLY A 294 -12.97 4.38 26.82
C GLY A 294 -14.47 4.62 26.67
N VAL A 295 -14.90 5.35 25.64
CA VAL A 295 -16.31 5.70 25.38
C VAL A 295 -16.80 4.98 24.12
N SER A 296 -17.74 4.07 24.30
CA SER A 296 -18.37 3.29 23.23
C SER A 296 -19.72 3.89 22.83
N ILE A 297 -19.82 4.34 21.57
CA ILE A 297 -21.10 4.82 21.02
C ILE A 297 -22.04 3.63 20.81
N GLY A 298 -23.27 3.77 21.26
CA GLY A 298 -24.28 2.71 21.33
C GLY A 298 -24.35 1.98 22.69
N LYS A 299 -23.35 2.20 23.58
CA LYS A 299 -23.34 1.64 24.93
C LYS A 299 -23.28 2.73 25.98
N ASP A 300 -22.28 3.60 25.97
CA ASP A 300 -22.06 4.65 26.95
C ASP A 300 -22.77 5.96 26.56
N LEU A 301 -22.78 6.26 25.25
CA LEU A 301 -23.52 7.36 24.64
C LEU A 301 -24.31 6.84 23.44
N THR A 302 -25.51 7.35 23.21
CA THR A 302 -26.28 6.98 22.03
C THR A 302 -25.83 7.78 20.80
N MET A 303 -25.90 7.18 19.62
CA MET A 303 -25.65 7.90 18.37
C MET A 303 -26.60 9.10 18.20
N ALA A 304 -27.87 8.97 18.64
CA ALA A 304 -28.87 10.04 18.60
C ALA A 304 -28.48 11.25 19.47
N ASP A 305 -27.83 11.02 20.62
CA ASP A 305 -27.35 12.11 21.47
C ASP A 305 -26.17 12.84 20.83
N ILE A 306 -25.23 12.11 20.25
CA ILE A 306 -24.11 12.68 19.49
C ILE A 306 -24.63 13.51 18.32
N GLN A 307 -25.53 12.96 17.51
CA GLN A 307 -26.08 13.63 16.32
C GLN A 307 -26.77 14.95 16.65
N ARG A 308 -27.47 15.01 17.81
CA ARG A 308 -28.15 16.23 18.26
C ARG A 308 -27.20 17.28 18.85
N SER A 309 -26.07 16.85 19.37
CA SER A 309 -25.13 17.71 20.12
C SER A 309 -24.05 18.36 19.23
N PHE A 310 -23.89 17.90 18.00
CA PHE A 310 -22.86 18.37 17.08
C PHE A 310 -23.46 18.80 15.73
N ASP A 311 -22.84 19.79 15.09
CA ASP A 311 -23.25 20.25 13.77
C ASP A 311 -22.97 19.20 12.68
N ALA A 312 -21.91 18.38 12.84
CA ALA A 312 -21.63 17.24 11.98
C ALA A 312 -21.02 16.07 12.77
N VAL A 313 -21.21 14.84 12.25
CA VAL A 313 -20.71 13.61 12.86
C VAL A 313 -20.01 12.77 11.79
N TYR A 314 -18.79 12.30 12.07
CA TYR A 314 -18.06 11.39 11.20
C TYR A 314 -17.86 10.02 11.86
N ILE A 315 -18.39 8.97 11.24
CA ILE A 315 -18.28 7.58 11.68
C ILE A 315 -17.05 6.94 11.03
N ALA A 316 -16.01 6.72 11.83
CA ALA A 316 -14.70 6.18 11.39
C ALA A 316 -14.29 4.97 12.25
N ILE A 317 -15.24 4.10 12.57
CA ILE A 317 -15.08 2.97 13.52
C ILE A 317 -14.19 1.83 13.00
N GLY A 318 -13.83 1.83 11.72
CA GLY A 318 -12.99 0.80 11.13
C GLY A 318 -13.66 -0.58 11.07
N ALA A 319 -12.83 -1.64 11.02
CA ALA A 319 -13.27 -3.04 11.04
C ALA A 319 -12.43 -3.80 12.08
N HIS A 320 -13.00 -4.06 13.25
CA HIS A 320 -12.30 -4.58 14.43
C HIS A 320 -12.75 -5.96 14.88
N ASN A 321 -13.81 -6.52 14.27
CA ASN A 321 -14.30 -7.86 14.56
C ASN A 321 -13.73 -8.88 13.59
N ASP A 322 -13.62 -10.11 14.03
CA ASP A 322 -13.16 -11.22 13.18
C ASP A 322 -14.30 -11.82 12.35
N LYS A 323 -13.92 -12.44 11.25
CA LYS A 323 -14.78 -13.32 10.48
C LYS A 323 -14.57 -14.76 10.92
N LYS A 324 -15.66 -15.50 11.07
CA LYS A 324 -15.63 -16.92 11.43
C LYS A 324 -15.44 -17.80 10.20
N LEU A 325 -14.78 -18.96 10.39
CA LEU A 325 -14.63 -19.99 9.36
C LEU A 325 -15.95 -20.68 9.04
N GLY A 326 -16.83 -20.82 10.05
CA GLY A 326 -18.08 -21.58 9.94
C GLY A 326 -17.86 -23.08 9.88
N LEU A 327 -16.79 -23.58 10.49
CA LEU A 327 -16.40 -24.99 10.46
C LEU A 327 -16.72 -25.72 11.78
N GLU A 328 -16.88 -27.03 11.67
CA GLU A 328 -16.93 -27.91 12.83
C GLU A 328 -15.66 -27.79 13.66
N GLY A 329 -15.83 -27.65 14.98
CA GLY A 329 -14.72 -27.47 15.93
C GLY A 329 -14.20 -26.03 16.07
N GLU A 330 -14.75 -25.06 15.36
CA GLU A 330 -14.29 -23.64 15.46
C GLU A 330 -14.45 -23.04 16.86
N THR A 331 -15.35 -23.57 17.68
CA THR A 331 -15.57 -23.13 19.07
C THR A 331 -14.68 -23.84 20.08
N SER A 332 -13.78 -24.71 19.65
CA SER A 332 -12.85 -25.42 20.51
C SER A 332 -11.88 -24.47 21.22
N LYS A 333 -11.41 -24.87 22.40
CA LYS A 333 -10.35 -24.15 23.11
C LYS A 333 -9.10 -24.10 22.22
N ASN A 334 -8.39 -22.99 22.27
CA ASN A 334 -7.20 -22.70 21.47
C ASN A 334 -7.49 -22.42 19.98
N VAL A 335 -8.75 -22.19 19.59
CA VAL A 335 -9.09 -21.50 18.35
C VAL A 335 -9.23 -20.03 18.66
N VAL A 336 -8.36 -19.18 18.09
CA VAL A 336 -8.29 -17.75 18.39
C VAL A 336 -8.37 -16.92 17.12
N SER A 337 -8.97 -15.74 17.23
CA SER A 337 -8.95 -14.76 16.14
C SER A 337 -7.58 -14.10 16.06
N ALA A 338 -7.03 -13.91 14.84
CA ALA A 338 -5.81 -13.14 14.63
C ALA A 338 -5.97 -11.69 15.12
N VAL A 339 -7.15 -11.09 14.92
CA VAL A 339 -7.45 -9.73 15.39
C VAL A 339 -7.42 -9.64 16.91
N GLU A 340 -8.01 -10.63 17.61
CA GLU A 340 -7.99 -10.67 19.07
C GLU A 340 -6.62 -10.94 19.64
N LEU A 341 -5.86 -11.85 19.01
CA LEU A 341 -4.48 -12.15 19.36
C LEU A 341 -3.60 -10.89 19.28
N LEU A 342 -3.56 -10.25 18.11
CA LEU A 342 -2.71 -9.07 17.89
C LEU A 342 -3.14 -7.91 18.79
N ARG A 343 -4.45 -7.71 18.97
CA ARG A 343 -5.00 -6.71 19.89
C ARG A 343 -4.57 -6.99 21.34
N GLY A 344 -4.68 -8.24 21.80
CA GLY A 344 -4.25 -8.64 23.14
C GLY A 344 -2.79 -8.33 23.39
N ILE A 345 -1.94 -8.56 22.39
CA ILE A 345 -0.50 -8.24 22.46
C ILE A 345 -0.29 -6.71 22.54
N GLY A 346 -0.98 -5.93 21.70
CA GLY A 346 -0.96 -4.46 21.77
C GLY A 346 -1.50 -3.89 23.10
N GLU A 347 -2.30 -4.67 23.84
CA GLU A 347 -2.76 -4.37 25.21
C GLU A 347 -1.83 -4.93 26.30
N GLY A 348 -0.70 -5.56 25.95
CA GLY A 348 0.23 -6.18 26.89
C GLY A 348 -0.20 -7.56 27.41
N LYS A 349 -1.12 -8.24 26.71
CA LYS A 349 -1.66 -9.57 27.07
C LYS A 349 -1.24 -10.62 26.03
N ALA A 350 0.06 -10.86 25.90
CA ALA A 350 0.58 -11.85 24.99
C ALA A 350 0.36 -13.28 25.54
N PRO A 351 -0.16 -14.24 24.74
CA PRO A 351 -0.20 -15.64 25.10
C PRO A 351 1.21 -16.26 25.03
N ASP A 352 1.41 -17.37 25.73
CA ASP A 352 2.64 -18.17 25.65
C ASP A 352 2.42 -19.35 24.69
N PHE A 353 3.17 -19.36 23.59
CA PHE A 353 3.18 -20.45 22.62
C PHE A 353 4.41 -21.38 22.74
N THR A 354 5.17 -21.27 23.82
CA THR A 354 6.38 -22.09 24.01
C THR A 354 6.10 -23.57 23.83
N GLY A 355 6.81 -24.20 22.87
CA GLY A 355 6.69 -25.62 22.53
C GLY A 355 5.36 -26.00 21.88
N LYS A 356 4.55 -25.05 21.41
CA LYS A 356 3.25 -25.30 20.74
C LYS A 356 3.40 -25.28 19.23
N LYS A 357 2.58 -26.11 18.57
CA LYS A 357 2.41 -26.11 17.11
C LYS A 357 1.20 -25.27 16.76
N VAL A 358 1.42 -24.26 15.93
CA VAL A 358 0.39 -23.27 15.59
C VAL A 358 0.05 -23.33 14.11
N CYS A 359 -1.25 -23.44 13.79
CA CYS A 359 -1.76 -23.27 12.42
C CYS A 359 -2.41 -21.89 12.29
N VAL A 360 -2.03 -21.12 11.25
CA VAL A 360 -2.66 -19.84 10.90
C VAL A 360 -3.44 -20.02 9.61
N VAL A 361 -4.72 -19.65 9.60
CA VAL A 361 -5.59 -19.80 8.42
C VAL A 361 -5.80 -18.44 7.78
N GLY A 362 -5.22 -18.23 6.59
CA GLY A 362 -5.38 -16.98 5.84
C GLY A 362 -4.20 -16.68 4.91
N GLY A 363 -4.25 -15.58 4.17
CA GLY A 363 -3.21 -15.22 3.19
C GLY A 363 -3.08 -13.71 2.97
N GLY A 364 -3.51 -12.89 3.93
CA GLY A 364 -3.32 -11.44 3.94
C GLY A 364 -2.22 -10.99 4.91
N ASN A 365 -1.94 -9.69 4.96
CA ASN A 365 -0.93 -9.11 5.86
C ASN A 365 -1.17 -9.50 7.33
N VAL A 366 -2.43 -9.49 7.79
CA VAL A 366 -2.79 -9.93 9.16
C VAL A 366 -2.41 -11.39 9.42
N SER A 367 -2.47 -12.26 8.39
CA SER A 367 -2.02 -13.65 8.52
C SER A 367 -0.51 -13.73 8.70
N MET A 368 0.25 -12.91 7.96
CA MET A 368 1.71 -12.85 8.10
C MET A 368 2.10 -12.30 9.46
N ASP A 369 1.46 -11.23 9.91
CA ASP A 369 1.66 -10.67 11.25
C ASP A 369 1.38 -11.71 12.34
N ALA A 370 0.25 -12.43 12.27
CA ALA A 370 -0.09 -13.47 13.24
C ALA A 370 0.89 -14.66 13.20
N THR A 371 1.32 -15.07 11.99
CA THR A 371 2.27 -16.17 11.78
C THR A 371 3.63 -15.87 12.40
N ARG A 372 4.19 -14.70 12.08
CA ARG A 372 5.48 -14.24 12.58
C ARG A 372 5.44 -13.93 14.08
N THR A 373 4.31 -13.41 14.56
CA THR A 373 4.10 -13.15 15.99
C THR A 373 4.02 -14.45 16.81
N ALA A 374 3.33 -15.47 16.31
CA ALA A 374 3.25 -16.77 17.00
C ALA A 374 4.65 -17.39 17.16
N LEU A 375 5.52 -17.29 16.14
CA LEU A 375 6.90 -17.75 16.23
C LEU A 375 7.68 -17.00 17.31
N ARG A 376 7.56 -15.65 17.38
CA ARG A 376 8.21 -14.82 18.40
C ARG A 376 7.73 -15.10 19.83
N LEU A 377 6.50 -15.58 19.96
CA LEU A 377 5.93 -16.02 21.24
C LEU A 377 6.32 -17.46 21.63
N GLY A 378 7.33 -18.06 20.95
CA GLY A 378 7.95 -19.31 21.31
C GLY A 378 7.35 -20.56 20.70
N ALA A 379 6.49 -20.44 19.67
CA ALA A 379 5.95 -21.60 18.99
C ALA A 379 7.06 -22.51 18.43
N GLU A 380 6.93 -23.85 18.64
CA GLU A 380 7.83 -24.86 18.07
C GLU A 380 7.80 -24.86 16.55
N SER A 381 6.62 -24.68 15.98
CA SER A 381 6.42 -24.55 14.55
C SER A 381 5.16 -23.75 14.25
N VAL A 382 5.19 -22.96 13.15
CA VAL A 382 4.05 -22.20 12.68
C VAL A 382 3.81 -22.52 11.21
N THR A 383 2.58 -22.97 10.90
CA THR A 383 2.15 -23.30 9.54
C THR A 383 1.01 -22.39 9.11
N CYS A 384 1.24 -21.57 8.09
CA CYS A 384 0.21 -20.76 7.47
C CYS A 384 -0.49 -21.54 6.37
N VAL A 385 -1.79 -21.78 6.51
CA VAL A 385 -2.63 -22.55 5.59
C VAL A 385 -3.39 -21.60 4.68
N TYR A 386 -3.22 -21.77 3.37
CA TYR A 386 -3.86 -20.91 2.38
C TYR A 386 -4.53 -21.68 1.25
N ARG A 387 -5.76 -21.31 0.91
CA ARG A 387 -6.60 -22.05 -0.07
C ARG A 387 -6.25 -21.83 -1.54
N ARG A 388 -5.37 -20.87 -1.88
CA ARG A 388 -4.87 -20.61 -3.24
C ARG A 388 -3.36 -20.80 -3.28
N ARG A 389 -2.72 -20.45 -4.40
CA ARG A 389 -1.26 -20.46 -4.51
C ARG A 389 -0.64 -19.30 -3.71
N VAL A 390 0.64 -19.37 -3.48
CA VAL A 390 1.39 -18.29 -2.78
C VAL A 390 1.28 -16.97 -3.56
N GLU A 391 1.36 -17.00 -4.89
CA GLU A 391 1.25 -15.84 -5.77
C GLU A 391 -0.14 -15.18 -5.73
N ASP A 392 -1.15 -15.91 -5.28
CA ASP A 392 -2.51 -15.38 -5.13
C ASP A 392 -2.78 -14.82 -3.72
N MET A 393 -1.79 -14.82 -2.84
CA MET A 393 -1.90 -14.20 -1.52
C MET A 393 -2.05 -12.69 -1.65
N THR A 394 -2.82 -12.09 -0.74
CA THR A 394 -3.01 -10.64 -0.68
C THR A 394 -2.01 -9.95 0.24
N ALA A 395 -1.19 -10.71 0.95
CA ALA A 395 -0.06 -10.19 1.69
C ALA A 395 1.01 -9.67 0.71
N LEU A 396 1.78 -8.68 1.14
CA LEU A 396 2.94 -8.22 0.38
C LEU A 396 3.94 -9.37 0.20
N ALA A 397 4.52 -9.47 -1.00
CA ALA A 397 5.51 -10.52 -1.30
C ALA A 397 6.67 -10.52 -0.30
N GLU A 398 7.14 -9.34 0.08
CA GLU A 398 8.19 -9.13 1.07
C GLU A 398 7.80 -9.71 2.45
N GLU A 399 6.56 -9.52 2.91
CA GLU A 399 6.08 -10.08 4.18
C GLU A 399 6.00 -11.62 4.16
N ILE A 400 5.66 -12.19 2.99
CA ILE A 400 5.65 -13.63 2.78
C ILE A 400 7.09 -14.19 2.83
N GLU A 401 8.00 -13.55 2.10
CA GLU A 401 9.42 -13.93 2.06
C GLU A 401 10.07 -13.82 3.44
N GLU A 402 9.79 -12.75 4.18
CA GLU A 402 10.29 -12.56 5.55
C GLU A 402 9.74 -13.62 6.51
N ALA A 403 8.44 -13.95 6.44
CA ALA A 403 7.85 -15.01 7.26
C ALA A 403 8.51 -16.38 6.99
N MET A 404 8.78 -16.70 5.73
CA MET A 404 9.47 -17.93 5.34
C MET A 404 10.94 -17.92 5.81
N ALA A 405 11.64 -16.80 5.70
CA ALA A 405 13.00 -16.62 6.14
C ALA A 405 13.15 -16.77 7.68
N GLU A 406 12.12 -16.38 8.43
CA GLU A 406 12.04 -16.58 9.88
C GLU A 406 11.73 -18.04 10.28
N GLY A 407 11.48 -18.94 9.32
CA GLY A 407 11.23 -20.36 9.56
C GLY A 407 9.74 -20.74 9.61
N CYS A 408 8.83 -19.84 9.28
CA CYS A 408 7.42 -20.16 9.14
C CYS A 408 7.18 -20.98 7.88
N GLN A 409 6.29 -21.97 7.96
CA GLN A 409 5.88 -22.77 6.80
C GLN A 409 4.63 -22.18 6.16
N ILE A 410 4.61 -22.08 4.83
CA ILE A 410 3.40 -21.74 4.08
C ILE A 410 2.92 -22.97 3.34
N LEU A 411 1.67 -23.38 3.61
CA LEU A 411 1.03 -24.53 2.98
C LEU A 411 -0.09 -24.02 2.05
N PRO A 412 0.21 -23.81 0.76
CA PRO A 412 -0.76 -23.34 -0.22
C PRO A 412 -1.68 -24.47 -0.69
N LEU A 413 -2.75 -24.10 -1.39
CA LEU A 413 -3.73 -24.99 -1.99
C LEU A 413 -4.40 -25.94 -0.97
N GLN A 414 -4.58 -25.45 0.26
CA GLN A 414 -5.25 -26.15 1.35
C GLN A 414 -6.37 -25.28 1.92
N ALA A 415 -7.61 -25.72 1.79
CA ALA A 415 -8.76 -25.08 2.43
C ALA A 415 -9.07 -25.77 3.78
N PRO A 416 -9.27 -25.02 4.87
CA PRO A 416 -9.67 -25.62 6.14
C PRO A 416 -11.01 -26.33 5.97
N ALA A 417 -11.16 -27.54 6.55
CA ALA A 417 -12.36 -28.38 6.46
C ALA A 417 -13.04 -28.55 7.82
N ARG A 418 -12.29 -28.86 8.87
CA ARG A 418 -12.76 -29.01 10.24
C ARG A 418 -11.58 -28.89 11.22
N ILE A 419 -11.89 -28.62 12.48
CA ILE A 419 -10.92 -28.57 13.58
C ILE A 419 -11.20 -29.74 14.51
N GLU A 420 -10.18 -30.58 14.76
CA GLU A 420 -10.23 -31.71 15.66
C GLU A 420 -9.85 -31.26 17.07
N ALA A 421 -10.62 -31.68 18.07
CA ALA A 421 -10.36 -31.40 19.46
C ALA A 421 -10.38 -32.70 20.30
N ASP A 422 -9.68 -32.67 21.43
CA ASP A 422 -9.67 -33.76 22.40
C ASP A 422 -10.94 -33.74 23.28
N GLU A 423 -11.01 -34.71 24.23
CA GLU A 423 -12.11 -34.81 25.20
C GLU A 423 -12.30 -33.60 26.09
N ASN A 424 -11.24 -32.77 26.26
CA ASN A 424 -11.25 -31.53 27.04
C ASN A 424 -11.68 -30.33 26.18
N GLY A 425 -11.91 -30.55 24.88
CA GLY A 425 -12.24 -29.53 23.90
C GLY A 425 -11.04 -28.71 23.43
N CYS A 426 -9.79 -29.18 23.64
CA CYS A 426 -8.58 -28.52 23.17
C CYS A 426 -8.24 -28.98 21.76
N VAL A 427 -7.79 -28.06 20.90
CA VAL A 427 -7.36 -28.35 19.52
C VAL A 427 -6.24 -29.40 19.51
N THR A 428 -6.34 -30.38 18.61
CA THR A 428 -5.31 -31.40 18.35
C THR A 428 -4.88 -31.44 16.89
N ALA A 429 -5.71 -30.97 15.98
CA ALA A 429 -5.35 -30.86 14.56
C ALA A 429 -6.29 -29.92 13.80
N LEU A 430 -5.78 -29.36 12.70
CA LEU A 430 -6.55 -28.76 11.63
C LEU A 430 -6.61 -29.74 10.46
N TRP A 431 -7.82 -30.08 10.02
CA TRP A 431 -8.02 -30.86 8.80
C TRP A 431 -8.24 -29.92 7.62
N THR A 432 -7.56 -30.19 6.52
CA THR A 432 -7.63 -29.35 5.31
C THR A 432 -8.00 -30.21 4.11
N ARG A 433 -8.67 -29.60 3.14
CA ARG A 433 -9.01 -30.22 1.86
C ARG A 433 -8.11 -29.64 0.78
N PRO A 434 -7.36 -30.50 0.04
CA PRO A 434 -6.56 -30.05 -1.09
C PRO A 434 -7.40 -29.31 -2.13
N GLN A 435 -6.79 -28.28 -2.74
CA GLN A 435 -7.43 -27.45 -3.76
C GLN A 435 -6.65 -27.49 -5.06
N HIS A 436 -7.32 -27.22 -6.16
CA HIS A 436 -6.70 -26.84 -7.43
C HIS A 436 -7.24 -25.49 -7.90
N ILE A 437 -6.55 -24.89 -8.85
CA ILE A 437 -6.89 -23.58 -9.40
C ILE A 437 -8.04 -23.74 -10.40
N GLY A 438 -9.14 -23.06 -10.12
CA GLY A 438 -10.31 -22.94 -10.99
C GLY A 438 -10.31 -21.63 -11.80
N PRO A 439 -11.46 -21.29 -12.40
CA PRO A 439 -11.62 -20.05 -13.15
C PRO A 439 -11.36 -18.79 -12.31
N TYR A 440 -10.96 -17.70 -12.95
CA TYR A 440 -10.78 -16.42 -12.28
C TYR A 440 -12.10 -15.84 -11.78
N GLY A 441 -12.07 -15.29 -10.58
CA GLY A 441 -13.19 -14.56 -9.96
C GLY A 441 -13.24 -13.11 -10.41
N ASN A 442 -14.28 -12.41 -9.98
CA ASN A 442 -14.42 -10.95 -10.22
C ASN A 442 -13.36 -10.11 -9.48
N ASP A 443 -12.65 -10.73 -8.53
CA ASP A 443 -11.53 -10.14 -7.78
C ASP A 443 -10.17 -10.28 -8.52
N GLY A 444 -10.19 -10.74 -9.78
CA GLY A 444 -8.98 -10.96 -10.58
C GLY A 444 -8.13 -12.16 -10.12
N ARG A 445 -8.58 -12.94 -9.14
CA ARG A 445 -7.85 -14.08 -8.61
C ARG A 445 -8.55 -15.41 -8.94
N PRO A 446 -7.80 -16.51 -9.14
CA PRO A 446 -8.39 -17.80 -9.43
C PRO A 446 -9.20 -18.32 -8.24
N LYS A 447 -10.38 -18.89 -8.51
CA LYS A 447 -11.20 -19.52 -7.47
C LYS A 447 -10.57 -20.83 -7.03
N PRO A 448 -10.43 -21.09 -5.72
CA PRO A 448 -10.02 -22.41 -5.26
C PRO A 448 -11.17 -23.40 -5.49
N VAL A 449 -10.86 -24.57 -6.03
CA VAL A 449 -11.80 -25.66 -6.27
C VAL A 449 -11.28 -26.90 -5.56
N ALA A 450 -12.16 -27.60 -4.82
CA ALA A 450 -11.78 -28.80 -4.10
C ALA A 450 -11.23 -29.85 -5.06
N ALA A 451 -10.08 -30.41 -4.75
CA ALA A 451 -9.49 -31.54 -5.46
C ALA A 451 -10.18 -32.86 -5.03
N ASP A 452 -10.22 -33.80 -5.94
CA ASP A 452 -10.63 -35.18 -5.62
C ASP A 452 -9.47 -35.92 -4.94
N ALA A 453 -9.20 -35.53 -3.69
CA ALA A 453 -8.11 -36.07 -2.89
C ALA A 453 -8.55 -36.13 -1.41
N PRO A 454 -7.97 -37.04 -0.60
CA PRO A 454 -8.31 -37.15 0.81
C PRO A 454 -7.94 -35.87 1.58
N GLU A 455 -8.67 -35.62 2.66
CA GLU A 455 -8.35 -34.57 3.60
C GLU A 455 -6.98 -34.83 4.25
N PHE A 456 -6.26 -33.76 4.51
CA PHE A 456 -4.93 -33.80 5.11
C PHE A 456 -5.00 -33.28 6.55
N ARG A 457 -4.46 -34.08 7.49
CA ARG A 457 -4.42 -33.73 8.92
C ARG A 457 -3.14 -33.01 9.27
N ILE A 458 -3.24 -31.80 9.81
CA ILE A 458 -2.13 -30.99 10.31
C ILE A 458 -2.20 -30.99 11.84
N PRO A 459 -1.33 -31.73 12.54
CA PRO A 459 -1.29 -31.69 14.01
C PRO A 459 -0.93 -30.30 14.50
N CYS A 460 -1.74 -29.74 15.41
CA CYS A 460 -1.49 -28.43 16.00
C CYS A 460 -2.19 -28.28 17.35
N ASP A 461 -1.65 -27.45 18.22
CA ASP A 461 -2.20 -27.10 19.52
C ASP A 461 -3.09 -25.85 19.47
N TYR A 462 -2.87 -24.98 18.47
CA TYR A 462 -3.61 -23.75 18.25
C TYR A 462 -3.97 -23.56 16.79
N VAL A 463 -5.16 -23.00 16.56
CA VAL A 463 -5.59 -22.51 15.25
C VAL A 463 -5.87 -21.01 15.36
N ILE A 464 -5.14 -20.19 14.59
CA ILE A 464 -5.34 -18.74 14.50
C ILE A 464 -6.10 -18.43 13.22
N VAL A 465 -7.29 -17.84 13.34
CA VAL A 465 -8.17 -17.51 12.20
C VAL A 465 -7.88 -16.09 11.72
N ALA A 466 -7.39 -15.96 10.48
CA ALA A 466 -6.97 -14.70 9.85
C ALA A 466 -7.61 -14.51 8.46
N ILE A 467 -8.92 -14.78 8.33
CA ILE A 467 -9.66 -14.75 7.05
C ILE A 467 -10.36 -13.42 6.75
N GLY A 468 -10.07 -12.40 7.51
CA GLY A 468 -10.56 -11.04 7.33
C GLY A 468 -11.29 -10.50 8.56
N GLN A 469 -11.71 -9.24 8.43
CA GLN A 469 -12.31 -8.47 9.51
C GLN A 469 -13.76 -8.09 9.17
N ALA A 470 -14.55 -7.77 10.19
CA ALA A 470 -15.93 -7.33 10.09
C ALA A 470 -16.13 -5.99 10.83
N ILE A 471 -17.17 -5.29 10.44
CA ILE A 471 -17.55 -3.98 10.96
C ILE A 471 -18.68 -4.14 11.96
N GLU A 472 -18.61 -3.48 13.11
CA GLU A 472 -19.69 -3.46 14.12
C GLU A 472 -20.61 -2.25 13.88
N ALA A 473 -21.48 -2.33 12.88
CA ALA A 473 -22.36 -1.23 12.48
C ALA A 473 -23.70 -1.18 13.24
N LYS A 474 -24.07 -2.24 13.97
CA LYS A 474 -25.38 -2.35 14.64
C LYS A 474 -25.78 -1.13 15.52
N PRO A 475 -24.90 -0.53 16.32
CA PRO A 475 -25.26 0.64 17.11
C PRO A 475 -25.73 1.85 16.29
N PHE A 476 -25.31 1.92 15.02
CA PHE A 476 -25.62 3.01 14.11
C PHE A 476 -26.88 2.73 13.27
N GLU A 477 -27.21 1.47 13.02
CA GLU A 477 -28.44 1.09 12.34
C GLU A 477 -29.71 1.56 13.08
N ALA A 478 -29.65 1.64 14.42
CA ALA A 478 -30.75 2.11 15.26
C ALA A 478 -31.18 3.56 14.98
N VAL A 479 -30.30 4.39 14.39
CA VAL A 479 -30.61 5.79 14.02
C VAL A 479 -30.80 5.98 12.51
N GLY A 480 -30.89 4.89 11.74
CA GLY A 480 -31.16 4.93 10.31
C GLY A 480 -29.93 4.82 9.40
N VAL A 481 -28.74 4.55 9.95
CA VAL A 481 -27.56 4.23 9.14
C VAL A 481 -27.80 2.92 8.41
N THR A 482 -27.77 2.95 7.08
CA THR A 482 -27.96 1.76 6.25
C THR A 482 -26.65 1.01 6.07
N THR A 483 -26.74 -0.32 6.03
CA THR A 483 -25.59 -1.19 5.79
C THR A 483 -25.80 -2.10 4.59
N GLN A 484 -24.72 -2.43 3.89
CA GLN A 484 -24.73 -3.44 2.85
C GLN A 484 -23.58 -4.42 3.08
N ARG A 485 -23.90 -5.71 3.20
CA ARG A 485 -22.91 -6.76 3.53
C ARG A 485 -22.08 -6.46 4.79
N GLY A 486 -22.67 -5.75 5.74
CA GLY A 486 -22.04 -5.35 7.00
C GLY A 486 -21.23 -4.05 6.94
N ALA A 487 -21.07 -3.43 5.77
CA ALA A 487 -20.41 -2.12 5.63
C ALA A 487 -21.44 -0.98 5.65
N ILE A 488 -21.08 0.13 6.26
CA ILE A 488 -21.89 1.35 6.29
C ILE A 488 -21.97 1.91 4.86
N GLN A 489 -23.17 2.33 4.45
CA GLN A 489 -23.37 2.98 3.18
C GLN A 489 -23.07 4.48 3.30
N ALA A 490 -22.19 4.97 2.46
CA ALA A 490 -21.91 6.39 2.28
C ALA A 490 -21.73 6.67 0.78
N ASP A 491 -22.02 7.88 0.36
CA ASP A 491 -21.79 8.32 -1.01
C ASP A 491 -20.33 8.81 -1.23
N LEU A 492 -20.05 9.34 -2.42
CA LEU A 492 -18.70 9.84 -2.76
C LEU A 492 -18.27 11.06 -1.93
N SER A 493 -19.22 11.78 -1.34
CA SER A 493 -18.95 12.87 -0.41
C SER A 493 -18.85 12.41 1.05
N SER A 494 -18.78 11.10 1.29
CA SER A 494 -18.83 10.48 2.61
C SER A 494 -20.15 10.66 3.36
N ALA A 495 -21.19 11.28 2.77
CA ALA A 495 -22.49 11.48 3.43
C ALA A 495 -23.25 10.15 3.55
N VAL A 496 -23.88 9.94 4.72
CA VAL A 496 -24.73 8.76 4.98
C VAL A 496 -26.14 9.05 4.46
N PRO A 497 -26.66 8.27 3.50
CA PRO A 497 -27.97 8.53 2.89
C PRO A 497 -29.10 8.58 3.95
N GLY A 498 -29.92 9.62 3.88
CA GLY A 498 -31.07 9.82 4.76
C GLY A 498 -30.76 10.44 6.14
N LEU A 499 -29.52 10.86 6.38
CA LEU A 499 -29.10 11.56 7.59
C LEU A 499 -28.32 12.83 7.22
N ASP A 500 -28.88 14.00 7.53
CA ASP A 500 -28.38 15.28 7.01
C ASP A 500 -26.97 15.67 7.48
N ASN A 501 -26.58 15.31 8.71
CA ASN A 501 -25.31 15.73 9.32
C ASN A 501 -24.38 14.56 9.68
N VAL A 502 -24.60 13.39 9.09
CA VAL A 502 -23.81 12.18 9.38
C VAL A 502 -23.00 11.76 8.17
N PHE A 503 -21.71 11.56 8.39
CA PHE A 503 -20.72 11.14 7.40
C PHE A 503 -20.08 9.82 7.88
N ALA A 504 -19.57 9.03 6.94
CA ALA A 504 -18.85 7.80 7.26
C ALA A 504 -17.71 7.55 6.26
N GLY A 505 -16.65 6.88 6.71
CA GLY A 505 -15.54 6.57 5.82
C GLY A 505 -14.52 5.57 6.38
N GLY A 506 -13.46 5.35 5.63
CA GLY A 506 -12.44 4.36 5.94
C GLY A 506 -12.99 2.94 5.87
N ASP A 507 -12.38 2.04 6.65
CA ASP A 507 -12.74 0.61 6.64
C ASP A 507 -14.19 0.35 7.07
N ALA A 508 -14.84 1.28 7.74
CA ALA A 508 -16.26 1.20 8.08
C ALA A 508 -17.18 1.20 6.84
N VAL A 509 -16.72 1.77 5.72
CA VAL A 509 -17.44 1.88 4.45
C VAL A 509 -16.86 0.93 3.39
N SER A 510 -15.54 0.97 3.20
CA SER A 510 -14.87 0.19 2.14
C SER A 510 -14.56 -1.26 2.51
N GLY A 511 -14.71 -1.63 3.78
CA GLY A 511 -14.11 -2.83 4.34
C GLY A 511 -12.61 -2.65 4.67
N PRO A 512 -11.98 -3.66 5.32
CA PRO A 512 -10.59 -3.60 5.74
C PRO A 512 -9.66 -3.31 4.55
N ALA A 513 -8.81 -2.28 4.69
CA ALA A 513 -7.91 -1.82 3.65
C ALA A 513 -6.56 -1.35 4.24
N THR A 514 -5.89 -0.42 3.59
CA THR A 514 -4.57 0.06 3.99
C THR A 514 -4.65 1.36 4.80
N VAL A 515 -3.63 1.65 5.60
CA VAL A 515 -3.55 2.90 6.37
C VAL A 515 -3.70 4.14 5.49
N ILE A 516 -3.05 4.17 4.33
CA ILE A 516 -3.10 5.34 3.44
C ILE A 516 -4.50 5.54 2.82
N ARG A 517 -5.30 4.49 2.64
CA ARG A 517 -6.71 4.60 2.23
C ARG A 517 -7.58 5.15 3.36
N ALA A 518 -7.32 4.75 4.60
CA ALA A 518 -8.03 5.32 5.75
C ALA A 518 -7.70 6.81 5.92
N VAL A 519 -6.44 7.20 5.75
CA VAL A 519 -6.01 8.62 5.72
C VAL A 519 -6.73 9.39 4.61
N ALA A 520 -6.75 8.85 3.39
CA ALA A 520 -7.46 9.46 2.26
C ALA A 520 -8.95 9.65 2.53
N ALA A 521 -9.61 8.65 3.12
CA ALA A 521 -11.03 8.75 3.48
C ALA A 521 -11.26 9.84 4.53
N GLY A 522 -10.38 9.97 5.53
CA GLY A 522 -10.44 11.04 6.52
C GLY A 522 -10.24 12.42 5.91
N LYS A 523 -9.34 12.55 4.94
CA LYS A 523 -9.11 13.78 4.16
C LYS A 523 -10.35 14.19 3.37
N VAL A 524 -10.94 13.25 2.61
CA VAL A 524 -12.17 13.48 1.83
C VAL A 524 -13.34 13.87 2.75
N ALA A 525 -13.48 13.18 3.89
CA ALA A 525 -14.53 13.50 4.85
C ALA A 525 -14.35 14.91 5.43
N ALA A 526 -13.12 15.33 5.74
CA ALA A 526 -12.86 16.66 6.27
C ALA A 526 -13.27 17.76 5.28
N ASP A 527 -12.90 17.65 4.01
CA ASP A 527 -13.26 18.61 2.95
C ASP A 527 -14.80 18.68 2.79
N ASN A 528 -15.47 17.54 2.69
CA ASN A 528 -16.93 17.50 2.51
C ASN A 528 -17.70 17.96 3.76
N ILE A 529 -17.20 17.71 4.96
CA ILE A 529 -17.80 18.21 6.19
C ILE A 529 -17.64 19.73 6.29
N ASP A 530 -16.47 20.27 5.95
CA ASP A 530 -16.24 21.72 5.88
C ASP A 530 -17.22 22.39 4.92
N ALA A 531 -17.35 21.83 3.71
CA ALA A 531 -18.32 22.31 2.72
C ALA A 531 -19.79 22.21 3.21
N TYR A 532 -20.17 21.11 3.87
CA TYR A 532 -21.50 20.93 4.47
C TYR A 532 -21.78 21.99 5.54
N LEU A 533 -20.78 22.34 6.32
CA LEU A 533 -20.89 23.38 7.38
C LEU A 533 -20.89 24.81 6.82
N GLY A 534 -20.79 24.97 5.49
CA GLY A 534 -20.89 26.24 4.78
C GLY A 534 -19.57 26.98 4.58
N PHE A 535 -18.44 26.26 4.61
CA PHE A 535 -17.09 26.79 4.43
C PHE A 535 -16.44 26.19 3.18
N ASP A 536 -15.27 26.71 2.80
CA ASP A 536 -14.44 26.23 1.69
C ASP A 536 -12.97 26.50 2.03
N HIS A 537 -12.52 25.93 3.16
CA HIS A 537 -11.14 26.10 3.59
C HIS A 537 -10.21 25.25 2.72
N LYS A 538 -9.04 25.82 2.41
CA LYS A 538 -7.98 25.11 1.67
C LYS A 538 -6.78 24.88 2.56
N ILE A 539 -6.27 23.67 2.54
CA ILE A 539 -5.05 23.30 3.25
C ILE A 539 -3.86 23.58 2.35
N HIS A 540 -3.00 24.47 2.78
CA HIS A 540 -1.81 24.91 2.05
C HIS A 540 -0.52 24.40 2.69
N THR A 541 0.57 24.52 1.96
CA THR A 541 1.93 24.38 2.49
C THR A 541 2.77 25.57 2.03
N ASP A 542 3.56 26.10 2.94
CA ASP A 542 4.55 27.15 2.71
C ASP A 542 5.94 26.60 2.37
N VAL A 543 6.06 25.26 2.27
CA VAL A 543 7.33 24.61 1.98
C VAL A 543 7.73 24.87 0.53
N GLU A 544 8.84 25.58 0.34
CA GLU A 544 9.44 25.77 -0.97
C GLU A 544 10.15 24.49 -1.43
N ILE A 545 9.73 24.00 -2.59
CA ILE A 545 10.27 22.78 -3.19
C ILE A 545 11.44 23.13 -4.11
N PRO A 546 12.57 22.43 -3.95
CA PRO A 546 13.73 22.64 -4.81
C PRO A 546 13.42 22.46 -6.29
N PRO A 547 13.96 23.32 -7.16
CA PRO A 547 13.78 23.16 -8.60
C PRO A 547 14.33 21.81 -9.07
N ALA A 548 13.74 21.28 -10.13
CA ALA A 548 14.25 20.05 -10.73
C ALA A 548 15.50 20.35 -11.55
N HIS A 549 16.57 19.61 -11.25
CA HIS A 549 17.77 19.62 -12.08
C HIS A 549 17.68 18.47 -13.07
N LEU A 550 17.63 18.78 -14.37
CA LEU A 550 17.65 17.79 -15.45
C LEU A 550 19.07 17.23 -15.59
N THR A 551 19.49 16.44 -14.64
CA THR A 551 20.76 15.72 -14.68
C THR A 551 20.56 14.34 -15.30
N ASN A 552 21.59 13.83 -15.97
CA ASN A 552 21.62 12.42 -16.33
C ASN A 552 21.55 11.61 -15.03
N SER A 553 20.48 10.82 -14.88
CA SER A 553 20.35 9.86 -13.79
C SER A 553 20.58 8.46 -14.35
N PRO A 554 21.86 8.03 -14.51
CA PRO A 554 22.17 6.71 -15.08
C PRO A 554 21.61 5.61 -14.19
N PRO A 555 21.46 4.38 -14.71
CA PRO A 555 21.16 3.23 -13.88
C PRO A 555 22.19 3.09 -12.76
N CYS A 556 21.76 2.98 -11.52
CA CYS A 556 22.64 2.84 -10.36
C CYS A 556 22.12 1.84 -9.31
N GLY A 557 20.98 1.21 -9.61
CA GLY A 557 20.33 0.29 -8.68
C GLY A 557 19.55 0.97 -7.57
N ARG A 558 18.63 0.22 -6.98
CA ARG A 558 17.78 0.64 -5.85
C ARG A 558 18.50 0.38 -4.53
N VAL A 559 18.41 1.30 -3.60
CA VAL A 559 18.78 1.05 -2.20
C VAL A 559 17.61 0.36 -1.49
N ASN A 560 17.83 -0.85 -1.01
CA ASN A 560 16.85 -1.60 -0.22
C ASN A 560 17.18 -1.47 1.27
N LEU A 561 16.12 -1.38 2.10
CA LEU A 561 16.28 -1.42 3.55
C LEU A 561 16.80 -2.80 3.96
N LYS A 562 17.68 -2.82 4.95
CA LYS A 562 18.26 -4.05 5.50
C LYS A 562 17.39 -4.55 6.64
N ASN A 563 17.25 -5.85 6.74
CA ASN A 563 16.67 -6.48 7.92
C ASN A 563 17.79 -6.77 8.92
N ARG A 564 17.48 -6.71 10.21
CA ARG A 564 18.37 -7.21 11.27
C ARG A 564 18.72 -8.69 10.99
N HIS A 565 19.82 -9.17 11.55
CA HIS A 565 20.23 -10.57 11.41
C HIS A 565 19.18 -11.54 11.94
N LEU A 566 18.91 -12.62 11.19
CA LEU A 566 17.88 -13.64 11.50
C LEU A 566 18.06 -14.32 12.86
N ASP A 567 19.30 -14.47 13.31
CA ASP A 567 19.66 -15.10 14.61
C ASP A 567 19.08 -14.33 15.83
N CYS A 568 18.56 -13.13 15.63
CA CYS A 568 18.03 -12.24 16.67
C CYS A 568 16.51 -12.29 16.82
N TYR A 569 15.76 -13.06 16.03
CA TYR A 569 14.30 -12.94 15.95
C TYR A 569 13.49 -13.72 16.98
N CYS A 570 14.07 -14.75 17.61
CA CYS A 570 13.36 -15.57 18.57
C CYS A 570 13.07 -14.80 19.87
N GLY A 571 11.78 -14.61 20.19
CA GLY A 571 11.34 -13.94 21.42
C GLY A 571 11.46 -12.41 21.42
N ASP A 572 11.79 -11.80 20.28
CA ASP A 572 12.10 -10.37 20.14
C ASP A 572 11.06 -9.64 19.28
N PHE A 573 10.51 -8.55 19.84
CA PHE A 573 9.59 -7.64 19.15
C PHE A 573 10.25 -6.31 18.74
N THR A 574 11.57 -6.23 18.81
CA THR A 574 12.32 -5.06 18.36
C THR A 574 12.17 -4.87 16.84
N LEU A 575 12.20 -3.62 16.39
CA LEU A 575 12.05 -3.23 15.00
C LEU A 575 12.93 -4.07 14.07
N LEU A 576 12.31 -4.59 13.00
CA LEU A 576 12.93 -5.53 12.08
C LEU A 576 13.81 -4.84 11.04
N LYS A 577 13.28 -3.80 10.38
CA LYS A 577 13.97 -3.10 9.27
C LYS A 577 14.83 -1.96 9.79
N GLU A 578 16.08 -1.94 9.35
CA GLU A 578 17.00 -0.82 9.58
C GLU A 578 16.68 0.32 8.62
N GLY A 579 16.95 1.57 9.03
CA GLY A 579 16.84 2.74 8.15
C GLY A 579 17.97 2.82 7.12
N MET A 580 17.87 3.75 6.18
CA MET A 580 18.98 4.09 5.27
C MET A 580 20.06 4.87 6.01
N THR A 581 21.31 4.76 5.56
CA THR A 581 22.36 5.75 5.90
C THR A 581 22.12 7.05 5.13
N LEU A 582 22.84 8.10 5.51
CA LEU A 582 22.77 9.39 4.82
C LEU A 582 23.15 9.25 3.33
N GLU A 583 24.23 8.53 3.06
CA GLU A 583 24.73 8.30 1.70
C GLU A 583 23.73 7.48 0.88
N GLU A 584 23.16 6.44 1.47
CA GLU A 584 22.12 5.61 0.85
C GLU A 584 20.87 6.46 0.50
N ALA A 585 20.42 7.32 1.43
CA ALA A 585 19.27 8.20 1.22
C ALA A 585 19.53 9.25 0.13
N GLN A 586 20.73 9.84 0.10
CA GLN A 586 21.13 10.79 -0.94
C GLN A 586 21.21 10.14 -2.32
N GLN A 587 21.82 8.93 -2.40
CA GLN A 587 21.87 8.15 -3.63
C GLN A 587 20.45 7.85 -4.12
N GLU A 588 19.59 7.32 -3.25
CA GLU A 588 18.24 6.91 -3.59
C GLU A 588 17.36 8.11 -4.01
N ALA A 589 17.42 9.20 -3.27
CA ALA A 589 16.71 10.44 -3.63
C ALA A 589 17.17 11.02 -4.99
N GLY A 590 18.47 10.87 -5.29
CA GLY A 590 19.07 11.28 -6.58
C GLY A 590 18.55 10.49 -7.78
N ARG A 591 17.95 9.31 -7.59
CA ARG A 591 17.37 8.50 -8.66
C ARG A 591 16.01 9.01 -9.14
N CYS A 592 15.34 9.86 -8.35
CA CYS A 592 14.03 10.40 -8.70
C CYS A 592 14.10 11.23 -9.99
N LEU A 593 13.24 10.90 -10.96
CA LEU A 593 13.15 11.57 -12.27
C LEU A 593 12.44 12.93 -12.18
N ARG A 594 11.90 13.32 -11.04
CA ARG A 594 11.16 14.58 -10.84
C ARG A 594 10.03 14.72 -11.87
N CYS A 595 9.14 13.73 -11.93
CA CYS A 595 7.98 13.71 -12.84
C CYS A 595 6.96 14.83 -12.58
N ASP A 596 7.12 15.63 -11.54
CA ASP A 596 6.36 16.84 -11.21
C ASP A 596 6.83 18.09 -11.95
N HIS A 597 8.02 18.03 -12.57
CA HIS A 597 8.64 19.18 -13.23
C HIS A 597 8.42 19.10 -14.73
N PHE A 598 7.28 19.55 -15.20
CA PHE A 598 6.91 19.40 -16.61
C PHE A 598 6.24 20.61 -17.21
N GLY A 599 6.43 20.73 -18.49
CA GLY A 599 5.63 21.46 -19.41
C GLY A 599 6.03 22.87 -19.66
N TYR A 600 5.70 23.28 -20.86
CA TYR A 600 5.73 24.65 -21.31
C TYR A 600 4.30 25.20 -21.32
N GLY A 601 4.12 26.45 -20.91
CA GLY A 601 2.85 27.14 -21.03
C GLY A 601 1.77 26.68 -20.04
N ILE A 602 0.58 26.40 -20.55
CA ILE A 602 -0.59 25.99 -19.75
C ILE A 602 -0.46 24.61 -19.09
N PHE A 603 0.49 23.80 -19.52
CA PHE A 603 0.78 22.46 -18.97
C PHE A 603 1.86 22.51 -17.90
N LYS A 604 1.92 23.57 -17.11
CA LYS A 604 2.85 23.67 -16.00
C LYS A 604 2.51 22.70 -14.88
N GLY A 605 3.50 21.89 -14.54
CA GLY A 605 3.64 21.12 -13.30
C GLY A 605 2.39 20.45 -12.73
N GLY A 606 2.44 19.16 -12.54
CA GLY A 606 1.35 18.39 -11.94
C GLY A 606 1.30 18.45 -10.42
N ARG A 607 1.78 19.51 -9.77
CA ARG A 607 1.78 19.61 -8.32
C ARG A 607 0.60 20.43 -7.84
N ASN A 608 -0.19 19.84 -6.93
CA ASN A 608 -1.19 20.57 -6.15
C ASN A 608 -0.55 21.10 -4.87
N THR A 609 -0.57 22.41 -4.70
CA THR A 609 -0.08 23.09 -3.48
C THR A 609 -1.14 23.18 -2.39
N GLU A 610 -2.40 22.94 -2.76
CA GLU A 610 -3.59 22.99 -1.88
C GLU A 610 -4.56 21.86 -2.16
N TRP A 611 -5.48 21.61 -1.25
CA TRP A 611 -6.68 20.79 -1.42
C TRP A 611 -7.81 21.26 -0.51
#